data_03abb4c07ca0edd064b80392fd768626
#
_entry.id   03abb4c07ca0edd064b80392fd768626
#
_cell.length_a   1.000
_cell.length_b   1.000
_cell.length_c   1.000
_cell.angle_alpha   90.00
_cell.angle_beta   90.00
_cell.angle_gamma   90.00
#
_symmetry.space_group_name_H-M   'P 1'
#
loop_
_entity.id
_entity.type
_entity.pdbx_description
1 polymer ?
#
loop_
_entity_poly.entity_id
_entity_poly.type
_entity_poly.pdbx_seq_one_letter_code
_entity_poly.pdbx_strand_id
1 'polypeptide(L)'
;MEYVCVLNKIKIKMTTKILTLTFLLAITSIVAMSQVVPTTYRGAFAPAPTPMWTDNWTNWDPQNASYGTPTVTVSGVITSNTTWTKNNVYLLQGTVYVDSLVTLTIEPGTVIRGDANVVISSLVIQRGADIVANGTECNPIVFTSSKAPGSRLRGDWGGIIIEGRALNNLGTNIPIEGIGAAEPRARHGGVSPNDNSGSLTYVRIEFAGFAIAANNEMNSLTLGSVGSGTTIHHVQCSMGFDDAFEWFGGSVNCTHLVAYRTLDDDFDTDNGYSGTVQFALGVKDPAVSDDPAQSTSEGWESDNNGSSPFTLTPKTSAKFYNVTQIGAFRCSSNAGGITQPTAIGFRRGARLRRNTELEIHNSILMNNWRGLVMDADVVANAALGGAAFQNNVIAMDYTFSSTITNATGLALAAENVNGTPAYLTNPANGNNVISTPCDVLVNAWSFTNPDYRPNSAGSGAALSGGDLTPGIQIQTALFAANQTAELLVDIFEIGVGNSNGTVTVTIPVPSGFTLAVPSIATLTSTPTSGTNGTSAFFATPYNNGDWNFSLSGGFVIATSKAGVSIPQFGLSTLGFTIKRNLATPAGTNANLVITVSGGSDSTPANNSANNSLSTY
;
A
#
# COMPACT_ATOMS: atom_id res chain seq x y z
N MET A 1 -29.43 2.02 -4.71
CA MET A 1 -28.51 1.72 -3.57
C MET A 1 -29.21 1.10 -2.37
N GLU A 2 -30.30 1.66 -1.85
CA GLU A 2 -31.04 1.04 -0.71
C GLU A 2 -31.54 -0.37 -0.95
N TYR A 3 -31.90 -0.73 -2.18
CA TYR A 3 -32.51 -2.02 -2.49
C TYR A 3 -31.54 -3.21 -2.37
N VAL A 4 -30.26 -3.03 -2.73
CA VAL A 4 -29.21 -4.07 -2.64
C VAL A 4 -28.83 -4.32 -1.18
N CYS A 5 -28.71 -3.29 -0.38
CA CYS A 5 -28.45 -3.41 1.05
C CYS A 5 -29.64 -4.03 1.82
N VAL A 6 -30.87 -3.79 1.39
CA VAL A 6 -32.07 -4.42 1.95
C VAL A 6 -32.14 -5.92 1.63
N LEU A 7 -31.79 -6.33 0.42
CA LEU A 7 -31.76 -7.74 0.03
C LEU A 7 -30.70 -8.53 0.77
N ASN A 8 -29.53 -7.95 1.02
CA ASN A 8 -28.51 -8.57 1.86
C ASN A 8 -28.97 -8.73 3.33
N LYS A 9 -29.71 -7.75 3.88
CA LYS A 9 -30.33 -7.88 5.22
C LYS A 9 -31.37 -9.00 5.28
N ILE A 10 -32.12 -9.24 4.20
CA ILE A 10 -33.11 -10.32 4.12
C ILE A 10 -32.41 -11.69 4.02
N LYS A 11 -31.34 -11.82 3.25
CA LYS A 11 -30.52 -13.05 3.19
C LYS A 11 -29.92 -13.40 4.57
N ILE A 12 -29.41 -12.41 5.30
CA ILE A 12 -28.86 -12.63 6.64
C ILE A 12 -29.94 -13.08 7.63
N LYS A 13 -31.17 -12.57 7.55
CA LYS A 13 -32.27 -13.02 8.43
C LYS A 13 -32.78 -14.43 8.14
N MET A 14 -32.68 -14.92 6.90
CA MET A 14 -33.08 -16.29 6.56
C MET A 14 -32.02 -17.35 6.95
N THR A 15 -30.74 -16.99 6.98
CA THR A 15 -29.66 -17.88 7.40
C THR A 15 -29.53 -18.00 8.92
N THR A 16 -30.02 -17.04 9.70
CA THR A 16 -29.90 -17.05 11.17
C THR A 16 -30.83 -18.07 11.86
N LYS A 17 -31.81 -18.62 11.19
CA LYS A 17 -32.72 -19.65 11.77
C LYS A 17 -32.22 -21.10 11.61
N ILE A 18 -31.17 -21.35 10.83
CA ILE A 18 -30.58 -22.68 10.61
C ILE A 18 -29.23 -22.84 11.32
N LEU A 19 -28.67 -21.77 11.90
CA LEU A 19 -27.28 -21.71 12.39
C LEU A 19 -27.14 -21.70 13.91
N THR A 20 -28.13 -22.21 14.68
CA THR A 20 -28.01 -22.30 16.16
C THR A 20 -27.26 -23.55 16.63
N LEU A 21 -26.69 -24.36 15.74
CA LEU A 21 -25.94 -25.58 16.11
C LEU A 21 -24.51 -25.63 15.55
N THR A 22 -24.02 -24.60 14.87
CA THR A 22 -22.64 -24.54 14.35
C THR A 22 -21.85 -23.33 14.87
N PHE A 23 -22.33 -22.67 15.94
CA PHE A 23 -21.77 -21.40 16.42
C PHE A 23 -20.63 -21.56 17.45
N LEU A 24 -20.05 -22.76 17.57
CA LEU A 24 -18.93 -23.00 18.49
C LEU A 24 -17.59 -23.28 17.81
N LEU A 25 -17.45 -23.06 16.49
CA LEU A 25 -16.19 -23.32 15.77
C LEU A 25 -15.74 -22.19 14.81
N ALA A 26 -16.23 -20.97 14.97
CA ALA A 26 -15.85 -19.85 14.11
C ALA A 26 -15.29 -18.66 14.90
N ILE A 27 -14.49 -18.94 15.92
CA ILE A 27 -13.61 -17.94 16.54
C ILE A 27 -12.19 -18.45 16.32
N THR A 28 -11.67 -18.26 15.12
CA THR A 28 -10.23 -18.13 14.82
C THR A 28 -10.09 -17.89 13.33
N SER A 29 -9.92 -16.68 12.96
CA SER A 29 -9.05 -16.24 11.88
C SER A 29 -9.17 -14.73 11.74
N ILE A 30 -8.64 -14.01 12.70
CA ILE A 30 -7.99 -12.76 12.36
C ILE A 30 -6.69 -13.21 11.70
N VAL A 31 -6.78 -13.54 10.42
CA VAL A 31 -5.59 -13.75 9.60
C VAL A 31 -4.97 -12.38 9.45
N ALA A 32 -3.79 -12.20 10.01
CA ALA A 32 -2.95 -11.05 9.69
C ALA A 32 -2.88 -10.94 8.16
N MET A 33 -3.44 -9.88 7.57
CA MET A 33 -3.47 -9.66 6.13
C MET A 33 -2.07 -9.23 5.67
N SER A 34 -1.13 -10.15 5.62
CA SER A 34 0.20 -9.90 5.06
C SER A 34 0.42 -10.62 3.72
N GLN A 35 -0.60 -11.33 3.24
CA GLN A 35 -0.48 -12.13 2.04
C GLN A 35 -1.04 -11.40 0.83
N VAL A 36 -0.20 -11.15 -0.17
CA VAL A 36 -0.63 -10.63 -1.48
C VAL A 36 -1.58 -11.64 -2.12
N VAL A 37 -2.77 -11.19 -2.52
CA VAL A 37 -3.76 -12.01 -3.22
C VAL A 37 -3.33 -12.12 -4.69
N PRO A 38 -3.07 -13.29 -5.22
CA PRO A 38 -2.72 -13.46 -6.63
C PRO A 38 -3.84 -13.02 -7.56
N THR A 39 -3.50 -12.34 -8.65
CA THR A 39 -4.47 -11.88 -9.65
C THR A 39 -4.03 -12.26 -11.06
N THR A 40 -5.01 -12.41 -11.97
CA THR A 40 -4.81 -12.61 -13.40
C THR A 40 -4.90 -11.31 -14.20
N TYR A 41 -4.87 -10.18 -13.52
CA TYR A 41 -5.02 -8.87 -14.12
C TYR A 41 -4.08 -7.88 -13.45
N ARG A 42 -3.78 -6.81 -14.16
CA ARG A 42 -3.05 -5.64 -13.65
C ARG A 42 -4.03 -4.57 -13.21
N GLY A 43 -3.59 -3.72 -12.27
CA GLY A 43 -4.41 -2.66 -11.72
C GLY A 43 -5.30 -3.10 -10.57
N ALA A 44 -6.06 -2.16 -10.03
CA ALA A 44 -6.84 -2.31 -8.80
C ALA A 44 -8.10 -3.18 -8.96
N PHE A 45 -8.58 -3.38 -10.18
CA PHE A 45 -9.89 -4.00 -10.43
C PHE A 45 -9.78 -5.19 -11.36
N ALA A 46 -10.53 -6.24 -11.06
CA ALA A 46 -10.74 -7.33 -12.00
C ALA A 46 -11.55 -6.82 -13.21
N PRO A 47 -11.33 -7.39 -14.42
CA PRO A 47 -12.13 -7.05 -15.58
C PRO A 47 -13.63 -7.32 -15.38
N ALA A 48 -14.46 -6.64 -16.19
CA ALA A 48 -15.89 -6.92 -16.24
C ALA A 48 -16.15 -8.41 -16.60
N PRO A 49 -17.19 -9.08 -16.04
CA PRO A 49 -18.32 -8.50 -15.28
C PRO A 49 -18.13 -8.42 -13.76
N THR A 50 -16.93 -8.65 -13.22
CA THR A 50 -16.70 -8.57 -11.78
C THR A 50 -17.08 -7.16 -11.26
N PRO A 51 -17.88 -7.02 -10.19
CA PRO A 51 -18.16 -5.73 -9.58
C PRO A 51 -16.89 -5.03 -9.12
N MET A 52 -16.88 -3.71 -9.09
CA MET A 52 -15.78 -2.97 -8.48
C MET A 52 -15.88 -3.06 -6.96
N TRP A 53 -14.76 -3.29 -6.29
CA TRP A 53 -14.73 -3.30 -4.80
C TRP A 53 -15.02 -1.92 -4.19
N THR A 54 -15.04 -0.88 -5.01
CA THR A 54 -15.45 0.48 -4.62
C THR A 54 -16.96 0.67 -4.59
N ASP A 55 -17.75 -0.27 -5.14
CA ASP A 55 -19.20 -0.13 -5.20
C ASP A 55 -19.82 -0.06 -3.79
N ASN A 56 -20.88 0.74 -3.66
CA ASN A 56 -21.72 0.93 -2.49
C ASN A 56 -21.11 1.72 -1.31
N TRP A 57 -19.80 1.79 -1.11
CA TRP A 57 -19.21 2.46 0.05
C TRP A 57 -18.45 3.75 -0.30
N THR A 58 -17.90 3.88 -1.51
CA THR A 58 -17.21 5.10 -1.94
C THR A 58 -18.19 6.24 -2.28
N ASN A 59 -17.70 7.46 -2.21
CA ASN A 59 -18.44 8.65 -2.65
C ASN A 59 -17.63 9.43 -3.68
N TRP A 60 -18.12 9.51 -4.90
CA TRP A 60 -17.48 10.23 -5.99
C TRP A 60 -17.90 11.71 -6.08
N ASP A 61 -18.90 12.12 -5.29
CA ASP A 61 -19.35 13.51 -5.16
C ASP A 61 -19.51 13.94 -3.69
N PRO A 62 -18.40 13.94 -2.90
CA PRO A 62 -18.46 14.36 -1.51
C PRO A 62 -18.82 15.83 -1.33
N GLN A 63 -18.58 16.66 -2.36
CA GLN A 63 -18.88 18.09 -2.36
C GLN A 63 -20.36 18.38 -2.12
N ASN A 64 -21.24 17.59 -2.70
CA ASN A 64 -22.68 17.78 -2.63
C ASN A 64 -23.37 16.89 -1.59
N ALA A 65 -22.63 16.01 -0.92
CA ALA A 65 -23.20 15.11 0.08
C ALA A 65 -23.69 15.83 1.34
N SER A 66 -24.86 15.41 1.87
CA SER A 66 -25.41 15.93 3.12
C SER A 66 -25.10 14.98 4.28
N TYR A 67 -24.50 15.50 5.35
CA TYR A 67 -24.04 14.70 6.50
C TYR A 67 -24.71 15.10 7.84
N GLY A 68 -25.76 15.86 7.80
CA GLY A 68 -26.46 16.33 9.01
C GLY A 68 -25.70 17.42 9.76
N THR A 69 -26.37 17.96 10.79
CA THR A 69 -25.81 19.00 11.67
C THR A 69 -25.11 18.35 12.88
N PRO A 70 -23.94 18.87 13.32
CA PRO A 70 -23.30 18.38 14.53
C PRO A 70 -24.21 18.42 15.76
N THR A 71 -24.23 17.33 16.51
CA THR A 71 -24.99 17.17 17.75
C THR A 71 -24.09 17.08 18.98
N VAL A 72 -22.81 16.71 18.78
CA VAL A 72 -21.81 16.59 19.85
C VAL A 72 -20.52 17.27 19.40
N THR A 73 -20.00 18.18 20.22
CA THR A 73 -18.67 18.77 20.01
C THR A 73 -17.63 18.04 20.84
N VAL A 74 -16.50 17.70 20.24
CA VAL A 74 -15.37 17.03 20.88
C VAL A 74 -14.13 17.90 20.73
N SER A 75 -13.39 18.11 21.82
CA SER A 75 -12.15 18.89 21.85
C SER A 75 -11.17 18.36 22.90
N GLY A 76 -9.90 18.67 22.76
CA GLY A 76 -8.86 18.32 23.73
C GLY A 76 -8.48 16.84 23.72
N VAL A 77 -8.45 16.19 24.88
CA VAL A 77 -7.92 14.82 25.04
C VAL A 77 -9.02 13.85 25.50
N ILE A 78 -9.16 12.75 24.79
CA ILE A 78 -10.01 11.61 25.19
C ILE A 78 -9.16 10.72 26.11
N THR A 79 -9.45 10.73 27.40
CA THR A 79 -8.65 10.07 28.46
C THR A 79 -9.24 8.75 28.96
N SER A 80 -10.33 8.29 28.38
CA SER A 80 -10.98 7.02 28.72
C SER A 80 -11.60 6.39 27.48
N ASN A 81 -11.77 5.06 27.50
CA ASN A 81 -12.41 4.34 26.41
C ASN A 81 -13.75 4.96 26.07
N THR A 82 -13.91 5.37 24.83
CA THR A 82 -15.04 6.16 24.36
C THR A 82 -15.66 5.54 23.12
N THR A 83 -16.98 5.57 23.02
CA THR A 83 -17.69 5.12 21.82
C THR A 83 -18.45 6.28 21.19
N TRP A 84 -18.18 6.53 19.91
CA TRP A 84 -18.97 7.43 19.07
C TRP A 84 -20.03 6.64 18.32
N THR A 85 -21.29 7.05 18.50
CA THR A 85 -22.44 6.31 17.97
C THR A 85 -23.01 6.98 16.71
N LYS A 86 -23.56 6.20 15.81
CA LYS A 86 -24.18 6.66 14.55
C LYS A 86 -25.41 7.57 14.75
N ASN A 87 -25.93 7.63 15.97
CA ASN A 87 -27.08 8.50 16.30
C ASN A 87 -26.68 9.97 16.48
N ASN A 88 -25.38 10.24 16.51
CA ASN A 88 -24.81 11.57 16.66
C ASN A 88 -23.98 11.94 15.43
N VAL A 89 -23.88 13.23 15.16
CA VAL A 89 -22.89 13.84 14.28
C VAL A 89 -21.89 14.57 15.17
N TYR A 90 -20.64 14.18 15.11
CA TYR A 90 -19.57 14.74 15.94
C TYR A 90 -18.88 15.90 15.23
N LEU A 91 -18.53 16.94 15.99
CA LEU A 91 -17.73 18.06 15.54
C LEU A 91 -16.38 18.05 16.28
N LEU A 92 -15.29 17.84 15.57
CA LEU A 92 -13.94 18.03 16.12
C LEU A 92 -13.62 19.51 16.14
N GLN A 93 -13.32 20.05 17.31
CA GLN A 93 -12.95 21.44 17.48
C GLN A 93 -11.51 21.56 17.99
N GLY A 94 -10.60 21.92 17.11
CA GLY A 94 -9.16 21.84 17.33
C GLY A 94 -8.65 20.38 17.24
N THR A 95 -7.37 20.18 17.54
CA THR A 95 -6.77 18.85 17.57
C THR A 95 -7.31 18.03 18.74
N VAL A 96 -7.94 16.91 18.43
CA VAL A 96 -8.46 15.94 19.41
C VAL A 96 -7.47 14.79 19.51
N TYR A 97 -6.97 14.52 20.69
CA TYR A 97 -6.03 13.43 20.97
C TYR A 97 -6.75 12.27 21.66
N VAL A 98 -6.52 11.06 21.20
CA VAL A 98 -6.85 9.83 21.95
C VAL A 98 -5.61 9.44 22.74
N ASP A 99 -5.71 9.47 24.07
CA ASP A 99 -4.58 9.26 24.97
C ASP A 99 -4.06 7.81 24.94
N SER A 100 -2.79 7.63 25.24
CA SER A 100 -2.17 6.31 25.30
C SER A 100 -2.97 5.34 26.19
N LEU A 101 -3.12 4.09 25.75
CA LEU A 101 -3.92 3.03 26.39
C LEU A 101 -5.44 3.25 26.36
N VAL A 102 -5.91 4.23 25.60
CA VAL A 102 -7.34 4.51 25.40
C VAL A 102 -7.78 3.99 24.03
N THR A 103 -8.96 3.40 23.99
CA THR A 103 -9.62 2.96 22.75
C THR A 103 -10.76 3.91 22.40
N LEU A 104 -10.70 4.49 21.20
CA LEU A 104 -11.82 5.19 20.58
C LEU A 104 -12.54 4.23 19.63
N THR A 105 -13.77 3.84 19.97
CA THR A 105 -14.62 3.02 19.10
C THR A 105 -15.62 3.90 18.35
N ILE A 106 -15.77 3.69 17.04
CA ILE A 106 -16.69 4.44 16.18
C ILE A 106 -17.63 3.45 15.49
N GLU A 107 -18.93 3.59 15.72
CA GLU A 107 -19.94 2.71 15.13
C GLU A 107 -20.05 2.90 13.61
N PRO A 108 -20.39 1.84 12.85
CA PRO A 108 -20.69 1.95 11.41
C PRO A 108 -21.76 3.01 11.11
N GLY A 109 -21.49 3.86 10.12
CA GLY A 109 -22.39 4.93 9.69
C GLY A 109 -22.31 6.23 10.50
N THR A 110 -21.36 6.31 11.45
CA THR A 110 -21.11 7.56 12.19
C THR A 110 -20.50 8.62 11.28
N VAL A 111 -20.92 9.87 11.47
CA VAL A 111 -20.37 11.05 10.79
C VAL A 111 -19.59 11.90 11.78
N ILE A 112 -18.36 12.23 11.42
CA ILE A 112 -17.45 13.10 12.14
C ILE A 112 -17.07 14.28 11.24
N ARG A 113 -17.20 15.50 11.73
CA ARG A 113 -16.92 16.71 10.96
C ARG A 113 -15.80 17.49 11.64
N GLY A 114 -14.75 17.83 10.91
CA GLY A 114 -13.71 18.75 11.36
C GLY A 114 -14.23 20.20 11.30
N ASP A 115 -14.10 20.97 12.38
CA ASP A 115 -14.53 22.37 12.41
C ASP A 115 -13.60 23.24 11.57
N ALA A 116 -14.09 23.67 10.41
CA ALA A 116 -13.37 24.52 9.47
C ALA A 116 -13.28 26.00 9.91
N ASN A 117 -13.86 26.36 11.07
CA ASN A 117 -13.82 27.72 11.60
C ASN A 117 -12.74 27.91 12.68
N VAL A 118 -12.07 26.85 13.08
CA VAL A 118 -10.93 26.91 14.01
C VAL A 118 -9.64 26.54 13.27
N VAL A 119 -8.54 27.10 13.74
CA VAL A 119 -7.23 26.74 13.20
C VAL A 119 -6.95 25.29 13.56
N ILE A 120 -6.94 24.44 12.55
CA ILE A 120 -6.62 23.00 12.57
C ILE A 120 -7.49 22.19 13.53
N SER A 121 -8.54 21.59 13.00
CA SER A 121 -9.23 20.48 13.64
C SER A 121 -8.70 19.16 13.08
N SER A 122 -8.26 18.25 13.95
CA SER A 122 -7.70 16.95 13.55
C SER A 122 -7.98 15.88 14.59
N LEU A 123 -7.80 14.61 14.23
CA LEU A 123 -7.87 13.49 15.17
C LEU A 123 -6.51 12.79 15.23
N VAL A 124 -5.91 12.74 16.41
CA VAL A 124 -4.62 12.10 16.64
C VAL A 124 -4.80 10.90 17.57
N ILE A 125 -4.45 9.73 17.06
CA ILE A 125 -4.37 8.50 17.85
C ILE A 125 -2.94 8.38 18.34
N GLN A 126 -2.73 8.68 19.62
CA GLN A 126 -1.41 8.68 20.20
C GLN A 126 -0.80 7.28 20.23
N ARG A 127 0.50 7.25 20.27
CA ARG A 127 1.28 6.02 20.38
C ARG A 127 0.81 5.13 21.54
N GLY A 128 0.25 3.96 21.21
CA GLY A 128 -0.32 3.00 22.15
C GLY A 128 -1.77 3.25 22.53
N ALA A 129 -2.45 4.17 21.86
CA ALA A 129 -3.89 4.23 21.79
C ALA A 129 -4.43 3.40 20.63
N ASP A 130 -5.71 3.07 20.65
CA ASP A 130 -6.40 2.35 19.58
C ASP A 130 -7.56 3.17 19.01
N ILE A 131 -7.72 3.12 17.70
CA ILE A 131 -8.94 3.49 17.02
C ILE A 131 -9.64 2.24 16.47
N VAL A 132 -10.92 2.04 16.78
CA VAL A 132 -11.73 0.96 16.22
C VAL A 132 -12.85 1.59 15.40
N ALA A 133 -12.54 1.92 14.16
CA ALA A 133 -13.46 2.56 13.21
C ALA A 133 -13.85 1.56 12.12
N ASN A 134 -14.72 0.62 12.47
CA ASN A 134 -15.14 -0.48 11.60
C ASN A 134 -16.50 -0.17 10.98
N GLY A 135 -16.50 0.59 9.89
CA GLY A 135 -17.66 0.76 9.02
C GLY A 135 -18.05 -0.52 8.30
N THR A 136 -19.04 -0.43 7.45
CA THR A 136 -19.45 -1.50 6.53
C THR A 136 -19.72 -0.92 5.15
N GLU A 137 -19.74 -1.77 4.13
CA GLU A 137 -20.07 -1.38 2.76
C GLU A 137 -21.34 -0.51 2.67
N CYS A 138 -22.38 -0.85 3.42
CA CYS A 138 -23.64 -0.09 3.43
C CYS A 138 -23.69 1.06 4.45
N ASN A 139 -22.78 1.10 5.41
CA ASN A 139 -22.71 2.12 6.45
C ASN A 139 -21.25 2.51 6.71
N PRO A 140 -20.58 3.16 5.75
CA PRO A 140 -19.23 3.63 5.96
C PRO A 140 -19.20 4.72 7.06
N ILE A 141 -18.09 4.80 7.77
CA ILE A 141 -17.81 5.91 8.68
C ILE A 141 -17.28 7.07 7.85
N VAL A 142 -17.74 8.29 8.14
CA VAL A 142 -17.38 9.47 7.35
C VAL A 142 -16.74 10.53 8.21
N PHE A 143 -15.51 10.91 7.87
CA PHE A 143 -14.84 12.10 8.38
C PHE A 143 -14.86 13.16 7.28
N THR A 144 -15.35 14.38 7.57
CA THR A 144 -15.56 15.39 6.54
C THR A 144 -15.53 16.82 7.11
N SER A 145 -15.59 17.82 6.24
CA SER A 145 -15.66 19.25 6.60
C SER A 145 -16.95 19.63 7.33
N SER A 146 -16.86 20.59 8.26
CA SER A 146 -18.05 21.19 8.90
C SER A 146 -18.85 22.10 7.97
N LYS A 147 -18.32 22.49 6.82
CA LYS A 147 -19.02 23.38 5.88
C LYS A 147 -20.19 22.70 5.18
N ALA A 148 -21.11 23.52 4.70
CA ALA A 148 -22.29 23.06 3.96
C ALA A 148 -21.92 22.40 2.63
N PRO A 149 -22.80 21.54 2.06
CA PRO A 149 -22.67 21.06 0.69
C PRO A 149 -22.43 22.21 -0.29
N GLY A 150 -21.53 22.02 -1.26
CA GLY A 150 -21.15 23.02 -2.23
C GLY A 150 -20.13 24.06 -1.75
N SER A 151 -19.87 24.14 -0.43
CA SER A 151 -18.95 25.14 0.15
C SER A 151 -17.68 24.55 0.78
N ARG A 152 -17.52 23.25 0.72
CA ARG A 152 -16.35 22.54 1.28
C ARG A 152 -15.12 22.79 0.42
N LEU A 153 -13.98 22.93 1.08
CA LEU A 153 -12.69 23.15 0.43
C LEU A 153 -11.66 22.14 0.94
N ARG A 154 -10.68 21.82 0.13
CA ARG A 154 -9.46 21.12 0.56
C ARG A 154 -8.85 21.86 1.73
N GLY A 155 -8.40 21.15 2.75
CA GLY A 155 -7.82 21.79 3.92
C GLY A 155 -8.81 22.38 4.92
N ASP A 156 -10.08 22.06 4.82
CA ASP A 156 -11.08 22.52 5.80
C ASP A 156 -10.81 21.97 7.21
N TRP A 157 -10.04 20.90 7.33
CA TRP A 157 -9.60 20.30 8.57
C TRP A 157 -8.33 19.47 8.36
N GLY A 158 -7.61 19.11 9.43
CA GLY A 158 -6.26 18.57 9.34
C GLY A 158 -6.15 17.08 9.02
N GLY A 159 -7.23 16.28 9.12
CA GLY A 159 -7.15 14.84 8.84
C GLY A 159 -6.99 13.95 10.08
N ILE A 160 -6.60 12.70 9.83
CA ILE A 160 -6.38 11.68 10.87
C ILE A 160 -4.90 11.31 10.90
N ILE A 161 -4.31 11.31 12.10
CA ILE A 161 -2.95 10.89 12.35
C ILE A 161 -2.98 9.67 13.30
N ILE A 162 -2.30 8.59 12.93
CA ILE A 162 -2.13 7.40 13.77
C ILE A 162 -0.65 7.22 14.06
N GLU A 163 -0.30 7.20 15.35
CA GLU A 163 1.08 7.09 15.83
C GLU A 163 1.34 5.71 16.44
N GLY A 164 2.15 4.92 15.78
CA GLY A 164 2.52 3.58 16.22
C GLY A 164 3.91 3.51 16.88
N ARG A 165 4.24 2.29 17.30
CA ARG A 165 5.50 1.90 17.96
C ARG A 165 6.37 1.03 17.09
N ALA A 166 6.08 0.88 15.81
CA ALA A 166 6.91 0.13 14.89
C ALA A 166 8.20 0.89 14.56
N LEU A 167 9.04 0.26 13.77
CA LEU A 167 10.34 0.80 13.38
C LEU A 167 10.19 1.91 12.34
N ASN A 168 11.05 2.87 12.43
CA ASN A 168 11.40 3.79 11.35
C ASN A 168 12.92 3.98 11.33
N ASN A 169 13.46 4.69 10.36
CA ASN A 169 14.91 4.90 10.26
C ASN A 169 15.42 6.17 10.96
N LEU A 170 14.53 6.93 11.61
CA LEU A 170 14.90 8.15 12.35
C LEU A 170 15.02 7.93 13.86
N GLY A 171 14.36 6.89 14.41
CA GLY A 171 14.47 6.54 15.84
C GLY A 171 13.15 6.29 16.56
N THR A 172 13.14 6.33 17.89
CA THR A 172 12.04 5.80 18.70
C THR A 172 11.07 6.83 19.27
N ASN A 173 11.26 8.11 19.02
CA ASN A 173 10.42 9.17 19.58
C ASN A 173 10.44 10.41 18.67
N ILE A 174 10.03 10.23 17.45
CA ILE A 174 10.13 11.23 16.40
C ILE A 174 8.88 12.10 16.38
N PRO A 175 8.97 13.42 16.22
CA PRO A 175 7.82 14.27 15.94
C PRO A 175 7.15 13.80 14.66
N ILE A 176 5.82 13.72 14.67
CA ILE A 176 5.07 13.55 13.44
C ILE A 176 4.97 14.88 12.69
N GLU A 177 4.97 14.81 11.39
CA GLU A 177 4.70 15.93 10.51
C GLU A 177 3.27 16.45 10.69
N GLY A 178 3.02 17.72 10.34
CA GLY A 178 1.71 18.33 10.44
C GLY A 178 1.30 18.76 11.85
N ILE A 179 2.13 18.53 12.87
CA ILE A 179 1.93 19.03 14.23
C ILE A 179 3.23 19.64 14.75
N GLY A 180 3.11 20.68 15.54
CA GLY A 180 4.31 21.36 16.07
C GLY A 180 5.25 20.41 16.81
N ALA A 181 6.53 20.42 16.46
CA ALA A 181 7.55 19.51 17.01
C ALA A 181 7.71 19.57 18.54
N ALA A 182 7.18 20.62 19.20
CA ALA A 182 7.16 20.75 20.65
C ALA A 182 5.98 19.99 21.31
N GLU A 183 4.99 19.52 20.55
CA GLU A 183 3.86 18.78 21.10
C GLU A 183 4.27 17.36 21.53
N PRO A 184 4.26 17.04 22.82
CA PRO A 184 4.74 15.74 23.30
C PRO A 184 3.79 14.57 22.95
N ARG A 185 2.55 14.86 22.59
CA ARG A 185 1.52 13.89 22.20
C ARG A 185 1.58 13.53 20.72
N ALA A 186 2.38 14.24 19.94
CA ALA A 186 2.53 14.06 18.51
C ALA A 186 3.88 13.40 18.21
N ARG A 187 4.01 12.13 18.63
CA ARG A 187 5.27 11.37 18.56
C ARG A 187 5.04 9.93 18.14
N HIS A 188 5.80 9.47 17.16
CA HIS A 188 5.77 8.09 16.71
C HIS A 188 7.12 7.39 16.81
N GLY A 189 7.16 6.09 16.50
CA GLY A 189 8.36 5.29 16.49
C GLY A 189 8.57 4.46 17.75
N GLY A 190 9.26 3.36 17.58
CA GLY A 190 9.55 2.36 18.60
C GLY A 190 10.33 1.19 18.04
N VAL A 191 10.18 0.02 18.69
CA VAL A 191 10.88 -1.22 18.33
C VAL A 191 9.90 -2.41 18.18
N SER A 192 8.62 -2.13 18.00
CA SER A 192 7.55 -3.14 17.96
C SER A 192 6.95 -3.24 16.55
N PRO A 193 7.53 -4.03 15.63
CA PRO A 193 7.04 -4.09 14.24
C PRO A 193 5.59 -4.57 14.15
N ASN A 194 5.11 -5.34 15.11
CA ASN A 194 3.73 -5.84 15.19
C ASN A 194 2.82 -4.95 16.06
N ASP A 195 3.20 -3.70 16.27
CA ASP A 195 2.35 -2.76 16.99
C ASP A 195 0.94 -2.71 16.39
N ASN A 196 -0.05 -2.58 17.27
CA ASN A 196 -1.44 -2.50 16.88
C ASN A 196 -2.01 -1.18 17.38
N SER A 197 -2.48 -0.35 16.48
CA SER A 197 -3.16 0.92 16.76
C SER A 197 -4.67 0.85 16.46
N GLY A 198 -5.21 -0.38 16.29
CA GLY A 198 -6.63 -0.62 16.06
C GLY A 198 -6.99 -0.93 14.60
N SER A 199 -8.09 -0.37 14.13
CA SER A 199 -8.61 -0.68 12.79
C SER A 199 -9.36 0.47 12.14
N LEU A 200 -9.12 0.66 10.82
CA LEU A 200 -9.90 1.51 9.92
C LEU A 200 -10.47 0.64 8.79
N THR A 201 -11.79 0.46 8.76
CA THR A 201 -12.44 -0.31 7.70
C THR A 201 -13.69 0.38 7.19
N TYR A 202 -13.84 0.50 5.87
CA TYR A 202 -14.92 1.25 5.23
C TYR A 202 -15.06 2.67 5.80
N VAL A 203 -13.96 3.43 5.70
CA VAL A 203 -13.86 4.82 6.19
C VAL A 203 -13.67 5.77 5.01
N ARG A 204 -14.37 6.89 5.03
CA ARG A 204 -14.13 8.00 4.10
C ARG A 204 -13.57 9.21 4.87
N ILE A 205 -12.51 9.80 4.33
CA ILE A 205 -11.83 11.01 4.84
C ILE A 205 -11.91 12.05 3.73
N GLU A 206 -12.66 13.11 3.94
CA GLU A 206 -13.00 14.07 2.89
C GLU A 206 -12.55 15.48 3.29
N PHE A 207 -11.95 16.24 2.36
CA PHE A 207 -11.52 17.65 2.52
C PHE A 207 -10.50 17.89 3.64
N ALA A 208 -9.71 16.90 3.94
CA ALA A 208 -8.67 16.95 4.96
C ALA A 208 -7.34 17.49 4.40
N GLY A 209 -6.32 17.55 5.26
CA GLY A 209 -5.01 18.09 4.95
C GLY A 209 -4.90 19.57 5.29
N PHE A 210 -3.74 20.03 5.75
CA PHE A 210 -3.53 21.45 6.08
C PHE A 210 -2.05 21.78 6.13
N ALA A 211 -1.63 22.82 5.39
CA ALA A 211 -0.27 23.31 5.49
C ALA A 211 -0.10 24.18 6.74
N ILE A 212 0.75 23.74 7.67
CA ILE A 212 1.17 24.53 8.84
C ILE A 212 2.30 25.48 8.44
N ALA A 213 3.22 24.99 7.64
CA ALA A 213 4.35 25.72 7.05
C ALA A 213 4.82 24.95 5.81
N ALA A 214 5.69 25.53 5.00
CA ALA A 214 6.32 24.79 3.91
C ALA A 214 7.11 23.58 4.44
N ASN A 215 6.91 22.41 3.86
CA ASN A 215 7.42 21.10 4.28
C ASN A 215 7.03 20.73 5.73
N ASN A 216 5.80 21.06 6.12
CA ASN A 216 5.19 20.63 7.37
C ASN A 216 3.66 20.70 7.21
N GLU A 217 3.14 19.77 6.49
CA GLU A 217 1.75 19.64 6.08
C GLU A 217 1.07 18.49 6.85
N MET A 218 -0.24 18.55 6.93
CA MET A 218 -1.08 17.42 7.38
C MET A 218 -1.72 16.76 6.17
N ASN A 219 -1.69 15.46 6.13
CA ASN A 219 -2.30 14.64 5.09
C ASN A 219 -3.74 14.25 5.42
N SER A 220 -4.42 13.62 4.48
CA SER A 220 -5.75 13.06 4.79
C SER A 220 -5.66 11.93 5.81
N LEU A 221 -4.74 10.98 5.60
CA LEU A 221 -4.39 9.93 6.57
C LEU A 221 -2.87 9.82 6.70
N THR A 222 -2.35 10.21 7.86
CA THR A 222 -0.92 10.09 8.21
C THR A 222 -0.69 8.90 9.13
N LEU A 223 0.28 8.05 8.79
CA LEU A 223 0.61 6.81 9.49
C LEU A 223 2.07 6.83 9.97
N GLY A 224 2.29 7.34 11.19
CA GLY A 224 3.63 7.40 11.80
C GLY A 224 4.02 6.10 12.49
N SER A 225 4.94 5.31 11.95
CA SER A 225 5.44 4.05 12.53
C SER A 225 4.35 3.07 12.97
N VAL A 226 3.28 2.98 12.19
CA VAL A 226 2.18 2.04 12.47
C VAL A 226 2.61 0.62 12.14
N GLY A 227 2.37 -0.32 13.07
CA GLY A 227 2.83 -1.69 12.96
C GLY A 227 1.85 -2.63 12.24
N SER A 228 2.35 -3.82 11.89
CA SER A 228 1.62 -4.84 11.11
C SER A 228 0.41 -5.44 11.85
N GLY A 229 0.26 -5.19 13.16
CA GLY A 229 -0.92 -5.59 13.92
C GLY A 229 -2.16 -4.71 13.66
N THR A 230 -1.98 -3.54 13.06
CA THR A 230 -3.06 -2.61 12.73
C THR A 230 -3.76 -3.03 11.45
N THR A 231 -5.10 -2.93 11.41
CA THR A 231 -5.92 -3.30 10.26
C THR A 231 -6.38 -2.06 9.50
N ILE A 232 -6.00 -1.92 8.22
CA ILE A 232 -6.44 -0.81 7.37
C ILE A 232 -6.91 -1.36 6.02
N HIS A 233 -8.21 -1.25 5.73
CA HIS A 233 -8.75 -1.60 4.42
C HIS A 233 -10.03 -0.84 4.10
N HIS A 234 -10.29 -0.64 2.80
CA HIS A 234 -11.44 0.11 2.31
C HIS A 234 -11.48 1.52 2.92
N VAL A 235 -10.40 2.28 2.71
CA VAL A 235 -10.30 3.69 3.12
C VAL A 235 -10.26 4.55 1.86
N GLN A 236 -11.13 5.57 1.82
CA GLN A 236 -11.15 6.58 0.75
C GLN A 236 -10.75 7.94 1.32
N CYS A 237 -9.68 8.53 0.79
CA CYS A 237 -9.28 9.92 0.99
C CYS A 237 -9.70 10.74 -0.23
N SER A 238 -10.49 11.80 -0.02
CA SER A 238 -11.07 12.58 -1.11
C SER A 238 -10.86 14.06 -0.94
N MET A 239 -10.40 14.73 -2.01
CA MET A 239 -10.23 16.17 -2.05
C MET A 239 -9.40 16.70 -0.87
N GLY A 240 -8.29 16.03 -0.55
CA GLY A 240 -7.29 16.48 0.42
C GLY A 240 -6.53 17.69 -0.09
N PHE A 241 -5.97 18.47 0.85
CA PHE A 241 -5.11 19.62 0.55
C PHE A 241 -3.66 19.21 0.31
N ASP A 242 -3.29 18.07 0.84
CA ASP A 242 -1.98 17.45 0.73
C ASP A 242 -2.16 15.99 0.31
N ASP A 243 -1.30 15.08 0.75
CA ASP A 243 -1.36 13.68 0.37
C ASP A 243 -2.67 13.00 0.78
N ALA A 244 -3.04 11.98 0.01
CA ALA A 244 -4.13 11.11 0.41
C ALA A 244 -3.69 10.19 1.55
N PHE A 245 -2.57 9.52 1.38
CA PHE A 245 -1.98 8.58 2.33
C PHE A 245 -0.49 8.82 2.43
N GLU A 246 0.00 9.04 3.65
CA GLU A 246 1.43 9.14 3.89
C GLU A 246 1.88 8.23 5.03
N TRP A 247 2.98 7.48 4.81
CA TRP A 247 3.59 6.55 5.76
C TRP A 247 4.99 6.98 6.16
N PHE A 248 5.16 7.38 7.40
CA PHE A 248 6.47 7.68 8.02
C PHE A 248 6.99 6.45 8.78
N GLY A 249 7.62 5.51 8.07
CA GLY A 249 8.07 4.25 8.66
C GLY A 249 6.94 3.29 9.02
N GLY A 250 7.27 2.26 9.78
CA GLY A 250 6.31 1.23 10.16
C GLY A 250 6.20 0.07 9.17
N SER A 251 5.23 -0.80 9.43
CA SER A 251 5.06 -2.05 8.68
C SER A 251 3.58 -2.45 8.49
N VAL A 252 2.66 -1.50 8.67
CA VAL A 252 1.23 -1.77 8.48
C VAL A 252 0.92 -2.17 7.04
N ASN A 253 0.10 -3.21 6.88
CA ASN A 253 -0.39 -3.60 5.56
C ASN A 253 -1.75 -2.98 5.30
N CYS A 254 -1.95 -2.49 4.08
CA CYS A 254 -3.19 -1.84 3.68
C CYS A 254 -3.77 -2.50 2.43
N THR A 255 -5.11 -2.53 2.33
CA THR A 255 -5.77 -2.99 1.11
C THR A 255 -6.98 -2.13 0.77
N HIS A 256 -7.32 -2.06 -0.54
CA HIS A 256 -8.52 -1.36 -1.02
C HIS A 256 -8.54 0.12 -0.61
N LEU A 257 -7.47 0.84 -0.98
CA LEU A 257 -7.33 2.27 -0.73
C LEU A 257 -7.80 3.07 -1.94
N VAL A 258 -8.42 4.22 -1.69
CA VAL A 258 -8.82 5.16 -2.73
C VAL A 258 -8.30 6.56 -2.41
N ALA A 259 -7.37 7.05 -3.23
CA ALA A 259 -6.94 8.44 -3.28
C ALA A 259 -7.72 9.15 -4.40
N TYR A 260 -8.58 10.08 -4.04
CA TYR A 260 -9.49 10.68 -5.00
C TYR A 260 -9.40 12.19 -5.02
N ARG A 261 -8.74 12.70 -6.06
CA ARG A 261 -8.66 14.14 -6.34
C ARG A 261 -8.01 14.93 -5.20
N THR A 262 -6.99 14.36 -4.54
CA THR A 262 -6.14 15.07 -3.57
C THR A 262 -5.22 16.07 -4.29
N LEU A 263 -4.69 17.02 -3.56
CA LEU A 263 -3.89 18.09 -4.17
C LEU A 263 -2.48 17.60 -4.48
N ASP A 264 -1.78 17.01 -3.50
CA ASP A 264 -0.43 16.50 -3.69
C ASP A 264 -0.44 15.00 -4.00
N ASP A 265 0.30 14.15 -3.35
CA ASP A 265 0.51 12.78 -3.76
C ASP A 265 -0.67 11.84 -3.44
N ASP A 266 -0.83 10.77 -4.23
CA ASP A 266 -1.81 9.74 -3.91
C ASP A 266 -1.28 8.83 -2.78
N PHE A 267 0.02 8.48 -2.87
CA PHE A 267 0.71 7.58 -1.93
C PHE A 267 2.14 8.08 -1.69
N ASP A 268 2.43 8.59 -0.50
CA ASP A 268 3.79 8.94 -0.10
C ASP A 268 4.34 7.97 0.95
N THR A 269 5.59 7.54 0.78
CA THR A 269 6.26 6.59 1.66
C THR A 269 7.65 7.08 2.03
N ASP A 270 7.91 7.21 3.32
CA ASP A 270 9.17 7.73 3.84
C ASP A 270 9.63 6.96 5.09
N ASN A 271 10.82 7.29 5.56
CA ASN A 271 11.37 6.95 6.86
C ASN A 271 11.39 5.46 7.21
N GLY A 272 11.57 4.59 6.20
CA GLY A 272 11.72 3.15 6.42
C GLY A 272 10.39 2.39 6.48
N TYR A 273 9.33 2.89 5.86
CA TYR A 273 8.09 2.14 5.71
C TYR A 273 8.33 0.86 4.88
N SER A 274 7.83 -0.28 5.39
CA SER A 274 8.07 -1.61 4.81
C SER A 274 6.81 -2.49 4.66
N GLY A 275 5.63 -1.88 4.76
CA GLY A 275 4.37 -2.59 4.62
C GLY A 275 4.02 -2.92 3.17
N THR A 276 2.94 -3.68 3.01
CA THR A 276 2.37 -4.05 1.70
C THR A 276 1.04 -3.34 1.49
N VAL A 277 0.85 -2.77 0.31
CA VAL A 277 -0.41 -2.17 -0.14
C VAL A 277 -0.90 -2.92 -1.36
N GLN A 278 -2.14 -3.44 -1.32
CA GLN A 278 -2.74 -4.10 -2.48
C GLN A 278 -4.15 -3.59 -2.78
N PHE A 279 -4.51 -3.53 -4.06
CA PHE A 279 -5.79 -2.99 -4.54
C PHE A 279 -5.99 -1.53 -4.13
N ALA A 280 -5.23 -0.63 -4.73
CA ALA A 280 -5.39 0.79 -4.50
C ALA A 280 -5.73 1.54 -5.80
N LEU A 281 -6.48 2.62 -5.66
CA LEU A 281 -6.88 3.50 -6.75
C LEU A 281 -6.44 4.92 -6.44
N GLY A 282 -5.67 5.53 -7.33
CA GLY A 282 -5.34 6.95 -7.32
C GLY A 282 -5.97 7.66 -8.53
N VAL A 283 -6.62 8.79 -8.31
CA VAL A 283 -7.23 9.59 -9.38
C VAL A 283 -6.97 11.08 -9.16
N LYS A 284 -6.15 11.68 -10.02
CA LYS A 284 -5.82 13.11 -9.95
C LYS A 284 -6.94 14.01 -10.47
N ASP A 285 -7.03 15.21 -9.93
CA ASP A 285 -7.90 16.29 -10.41
C ASP A 285 -7.14 17.18 -11.41
N PRO A 286 -7.53 17.27 -12.68
CA PRO A 286 -6.78 18.04 -13.67
C PRO A 286 -6.73 19.56 -13.39
N ALA A 287 -7.55 20.04 -12.49
CA ALA A 287 -7.64 21.47 -12.17
C ALA A 287 -6.83 21.88 -10.92
N VAL A 288 -6.27 20.92 -10.18
CA VAL A 288 -5.66 21.17 -8.86
C VAL A 288 -4.38 20.37 -8.71
N SER A 289 -3.29 21.03 -8.39
CA SER A 289 -1.99 20.43 -8.05
C SER A 289 -1.29 21.30 -7.02
N ASP A 290 -0.24 20.80 -6.43
CA ASP A 290 0.64 21.62 -5.61
C ASP A 290 1.38 22.68 -6.43
N ASP A 291 2.00 23.64 -5.74
CA ASP A 291 2.81 24.70 -6.37
C ASP A 291 4.13 24.08 -6.88
N PRO A 292 4.36 24.04 -8.20
CA PRO A 292 5.55 23.40 -8.77
C PRO A 292 6.86 24.10 -8.37
N ALA A 293 6.79 25.24 -7.71
CA ALA A 293 7.97 25.92 -7.14
C ALA A 293 8.38 25.34 -5.79
N GLN A 294 7.50 24.59 -5.13
CA GLN A 294 7.73 23.96 -3.82
C GLN A 294 7.76 22.45 -3.91
N SER A 295 6.70 21.84 -4.44
CA SER A 295 6.58 20.40 -4.66
C SER A 295 5.91 20.11 -6.01
N THR A 296 5.68 18.86 -6.31
CA THR A 296 4.95 18.43 -7.52
C THR A 296 4.08 17.24 -7.17
N SER A 297 2.83 17.26 -7.62
CA SER A 297 1.84 16.21 -7.36
C SER A 297 2.12 14.95 -8.16
N GLU A 298 2.27 13.84 -7.48
CA GLU A 298 2.62 12.54 -8.05
C GLU A 298 1.52 11.48 -7.80
N GLY A 299 1.61 10.33 -8.46
CA GLY A 299 0.86 9.14 -8.04
C GLY A 299 1.52 8.49 -6.82
N TRP A 300 2.85 8.33 -6.87
CA TRP A 300 3.69 7.97 -5.73
C TRP A 300 4.86 8.93 -5.62
N GLU A 301 5.13 9.38 -4.41
CA GLU A 301 6.46 9.80 -4.00
C GLU A 301 7.03 8.76 -3.04
N SER A 302 8.33 8.45 -3.12
CA SER A 302 8.97 7.54 -2.20
C SER A 302 10.39 7.96 -1.90
N ASP A 303 10.66 8.21 -0.63
CA ASP A 303 11.96 8.54 -0.08
C ASP A 303 12.43 7.50 0.92
N ASN A 304 13.74 7.27 1.03
CA ASN A 304 14.24 6.52 2.17
C ASN A 304 14.17 7.35 3.45
N ASN A 305 14.56 8.62 3.35
CA ASN A 305 14.48 9.62 4.42
C ASN A 305 14.67 11.03 3.85
N GLY A 306 14.04 12.02 4.45
CA GLY A 306 13.95 13.38 3.94
C GLY A 306 15.30 14.15 3.86
N SER A 307 16.35 13.73 4.58
CA SER A 307 17.63 14.44 4.67
C SER A 307 18.82 13.53 4.49
N SER A 308 19.89 14.05 3.84
CA SER A 308 21.17 13.35 3.71
C SER A 308 21.80 13.04 5.10
N PRO A 309 22.43 11.85 5.26
CA PRO A 309 22.64 10.80 4.24
C PRO A 309 21.38 9.96 4.00
N PHE A 310 21.08 9.67 2.73
CA PHE A 310 19.93 8.85 2.33
C PHE A 310 20.17 7.33 2.50
N THR A 311 20.96 6.95 3.49
CA THR A 311 21.38 5.57 3.74
C THR A 311 20.91 5.04 5.10
N LEU A 312 19.96 5.74 5.72
CA LEU A 312 19.38 5.32 6.99
C LEU A 312 18.66 3.96 6.84
N THR A 313 18.61 3.24 7.96
CA THR A 313 17.97 1.91 8.00
C THR A 313 17.01 1.77 9.19
N PRO A 314 15.93 0.97 9.05
CA PRO A 314 15.54 0.21 7.87
C PRO A 314 15.25 1.12 6.67
N LYS A 315 15.50 0.61 5.46
CA LYS A 315 15.13 1.35 4.25
C LYS A 315 13.63 1.35 4.02
N THR A 316 13.14 2.41 3.38
CA THR A 316 11.81 2.41 2.80
C THR A 316 11.77 1.35 1.71
N SER A 317 11.00 0.28 1.95
CA SER A 317 10.92 -0.91 1.10
C SER A 317 9.48 -1.42 0.98
N ALA A 318 8.55 -0.48 0.95
CA ALA A 318 7.13 -0.77 0.77
C ALA A 318 6.85 -1.48 -0.56
N LYS A 319 5.82 -2.33 -0.58
CA LYS A 319 5.42 -3.09 -1.75
C LYS A 319 3.99 -2.78 -2.14
N PHE A 320 3.82 -2.31 -3.37
CA PHE A 320 2.51 -2.00 -3.93
C PHE A 320 2.16 -3.01 -5.02
N TYR A 321 0.98 -3.61 -4.92
CA TYR A 321 0.46 -4.58 -5.88
C TYR A 321 -0.92 -4.18 -6.36
N ASN A 322 -1.20 -4.40 -7.64
CA ASN A 322 -2.55 -4.19 -8.19
C ASN A 322 -3.09 -2.79 -7.89
N VAL A 323 -2.34 -1.77 -8.25
CA VAL A 323 -2.77 -0.37 -8.12
C VAL A 323 -3.15 0.19 -9.50
N THR A 324 -4.21 0.97 -9.55
CA THR A 324 -4.55 1.79 -10.72
C THR A 324 -4.35 3.26 -10.36
N GLN A 325 -3.40 3.92 -11.00
CA GLN A 325 -3.15 5.34 -10.83
C GLN A 325 -3.47 6.08 -12.13
N ILE A 326 -4.33 7.05 -12.04
CA ILE A 326 -4.80 7.87 -13.15
C ILE A 326 -4.36 9.31 -12.94
N GLY A 327 -3.42 9.73 -13.77
CA GLY A 327 -2.86 11.08 -13.75
C GLY A 327 -3.88 12.14 -14.19
N ALA A 328 -3.39 13.35 -14.33
CA ALA A 328 -4.22 14.53 -14.55
C ALA A 328 -4.67 14.73 -16.01
N PHE A 329 -4.06 14.06 -16.96
CA PHE A 329 -4.53 14.11 -18.35
C PHE A 329 -5.86 13.39 -18.49
N ARG A 330 -6.78 13.92 -19.26
CA ARG A 330 -8.11 13.33 -19.46
C ARG A 330 -8.36 12.99 -20.92
N CYS A 331 -8.87 11.81 -21.14
CA CYS A 331 -9.40 11.44 -22.44
C CYS A 331 -10.88 11.85 -22.57
N SER A 332 -11.26 12.34 -23.73
CA SER A 332 -12.67 12.65 -24.01
C SER A 332 -13.52 11.39 -24.19
N SER A 333 -12.89 10.29 -24.59
CA SER A 333 -13.47 8.97 -24.77
C SER A 333 -12.36 7.92 -24.89
N ASN A 334 -12.72 6.64 -24.92
CA ASN A 334 -11.77 5.55 -25.17
C ASN A 334 -11.14 5.61 -26.58
N ALA A 335 -11.71 6.41 -27.50
CA ALA A 335 -11.16 6.58 -28.84
C ALA A 335 -10.08 7.68 -28.95
N GLY A 336 -9.73 8.32 -27.84
CA GLY A 336 -8.71 9.38 -27.79
C GLY A 336 -9.27 10.77 -27.49
N GLY A 337 -8.57 11.81 -27.92
CA GLY A 337 -8.89 13.20 -27.59
C GLY A 337 -8.41 13.57 -26.19
N ILE A 338 -7.10 13.51 -25.95
CA ILE A 338 -6.49 13.80 -24.65
C ILE A 338 -6.48 15.32 -24.41
N THR A 339 -6.93 15.72 -23.23
CA THR A 339 -6.90 17.09 -22.73
C THR A 339 -5.83 17.22 -21.65
N GLN A 340 -5.01 18.25 -21.77
CA GLN A 340 -4.00 18.57 -20.75
C GLN A 340 -4.66 19.10 -19.48
N PRO A 341 -4.07 18.86 -18.30
CA PRO A 341 -4.51 19.47 -17.06
C PRO A 341 -4.36 20.99 -17.11
N THR A 342 -5.23 21.69 -16.40
CA THR A 342 -5.12 23.15 -16.22
C THR A 342 -4.16 23.52 -15.08
N ALA A 343 -3.98 22.63 -14.11
CA ALA A 343 -2.96 22.77 -13.08
C ALA A 343 -1.59 22.30 -13.61
N ILE A 344 -0.53 22.91 -13.12
CA ILE A 344 0.82 22.79 -13.71
C ILE A 344 1.81 21.99 -12.86
N GLY A 345 1.42 21.58 -11.66
CA GLY A 345 2.26 20.83 -10.71
C GLY A 345 2.31 19.33 -10.95
N PHE A 346 1.44 18.78 -11.80
CA PHE A 346 1.45 17.32 -12.07
C PHE A 346 2.66 16.90 -12.87
N ARG A 347 3.29 15.80 -12.45
CA ARG A 347 4.47 15.30 -13.14
C ARG A 347 4.45 13.82 -13.42
N ARG A 348 4.47 12.97 -12.41
CA ARG A 348 4.83 11.55 -12.55
C ARG A 348 3.74 10.63 -12.03
N GLY A 349 3.65 9.45 -12.61
CA GLY A 349 2.89 8.35 -12.01
C GLY A 349 3.58 7.84 -10.75
N ALA A 350 4.91 7.72 -10.78
CA ALA A 350 5.72 7.40 -9.61
C ALA A 350 7.08 8.11 -9.66
N ARG A 351 7.50 8.64 -8.54
CA ARG A 351 8.82 9.21 -8.29
C ARG A 351 9.50 8.47 -7.14
N LEU A 352 10.55 7.73 -7.47
CA LEU A 352 11.36 6.97 -6.51
C LEU A 352 12.72 7.66 -6.36
N ARG A 353 13.01 8.15 -5.15
CA ARG A 353 14.18 9.00 -4.92
C ARG A 353 14.87 8.70 -3.59
N ARG A 354 15.99 9.35 -3.34
CA ARG A 354 16.70 9.33 -2.05
C ARG A 354 16.93 7.92 -1.52
N ASN A 355 17.35 7.01 -2.42
CA ASN A 355 17.79 5.66 -2.05
C ASN A 355 16.67 4.73 -1.51
N THR A 356 15.40 5.00 -1.84
CA THR A 356 14.28 4.09 -1.53
C THR A 356 14.46 2.72 -2.19
N GLU A 357 13.87 1.70 -1.61
CA GLU A 357 13.75 0.33 -2.16
C GLU A 357 12.26 -0.05 -2.38
N LEU A 358 11.43 0.92 -2.68
CA LEU A 358 10.00 0.69 -2.97
C LEU A 358 9.81 -0.20 -4.20
N GLU A 359 8.82 -1.08 -4.14
CA GLU A 359 8.43 -1.97 -5.22
C GLU A 359 7.01 -1.70 -5.69
N ILE A 360 6.78 -1.65 -7.01
CA ILE A 360 5.45 -1.55 -7.63
C ILE A 360 5.27 -2.68 -8.65
N HIS A 361 4.24 -3.48 -8.46
CA HIS A 361 3.96 -4.67 -9.25
C HIS A 361 2.51 -4.73 -9.74
N ASN A 362 2.28 -5.35 -10.89
CA ASN A 362 0.95 -5.66 -11.42
C ASN A 362 0.00 -4.46 -11.46
N SER A 363 0.53 -3.26 -11.67
CA SER A 363 -0.20 -2.01 -11.55
C SER A 363 -0.39 -1.34 -12.90
N ILE A 364 -1.31 -0.38 -12.96
CA ILE A 364 -1.58 0.47 -14.13
C ILE A 364 -1.30 1.91 -13.74
N LEU A 365 -0.32 2.53 -14.40
CA LEU A 365 -0.04 3.95 -14.29
C LEU A 365 -0.38 4.62 -15.62
N MET A 366 -1.29 5.57 -15.62
CA MET A 366 -1.74 6.16 -16.87
C MET A 366 -1.96 7.67 -16.78
N ASN A 367 -1.83 8.33 -17.93
CA ASN A 367 -2.15 9.74 -18.10
C ASN A 367 -1.40 10.71 -17.20
N ASN A 368 -0.12 10.41 -16.93
CA ASN A 368 0.85 11.31 -16.32
C ASN A 368 1.78 11.90 -17.40
N TRP A 369 2.52 12.94 -17.07
CA TRP A 369 3.62 13.44 -17.93
C TRP A 369 4.72 12.40 -18.09
N ARG A 370 5.03 11.68 -16.99
CA ARG A 370 5.94 10.54 -16.96
C ARG A 370 5.32 9.41 -16.15
N GLY A 371 5.50 8.18 -16.59
CA GLY A 371 5.01 7.00 -15.86
C GLY A 371 5.82 6.77 -14.59
N LEU A 372 7.15 6.71 -14.72
CA LEU A 372 8.09 6.44 -13.64
C LEU A 372 9.33 7.31 -13.78
N VAL A 373 9.80 7.85 -12.67
CA VAL A 373 11.14 8.45 -12.54
C VAL A 373 11.83 7.83 -11.33
N MET A 374 13.05 7.35 -11.53
CA MET A 374 13.93 6.80 -10.51
C MET A 374 15.21 7.61 -10.45
N ASP A 375 15.61 8.05 -9.27
CA ASP A 375 16.91 8.68 -9.05
C ASP A 375 18.06 7.66 -9.24
N ALA A 376 19.27 8.13 -9.44
CA ALA A 376 20.41 7.28 -9.79
C ALA A 376 20.72 6.21 -8.73
N ASP A 377 20.57 6.52 -7.47
CA ASP A 377 20.74 5.59 -6.35
C ASP A 377 19.64 4.52 -6.30
N VAL A 378 18.41 4.87 -6.64
CA VAL A 378 17.30 3.92 -6.77
C VAL A 378 17.50 2.99 -7.96
N VAL A 379 17.99 3.49 -9.11
CA VAL A 379 18.36 2.63 -10.24
C VAL A 379 19.47 1.64 -9.86
N ALA A 380 20.44 2.08 -9.07
CA ALA A 380 21.47 1.20 -8.54
C ALA A 380 20.91 0.14 -7.59
N ASN A 381 19.98 0.52 -6.71
CA ASN A 381 19.26 -0.42 -5.83
C ASN A 381 18.46 -1.45 -6.65
N ALA A 382 17.75 -1.02 -7.67
CA ALA A 382 16.98 -1.91 -8.55
C ALA A 382 17.87 -2.93 -9.26
N ALA A 383 19.07 -2.51 -9.69
CA ALA A 383 20.07 -3.43 -10.28
C ALA A 383 20.58 -4.49 -9.29
N LEU A 384 20.50 -4.22 -7.99
CA LEU A 384 20.85 -5.14 -6.91
C LEU A 384 19.64 -5.88 -6.32
N GLY A 385 18.43 -5.65 -6.86
CA GLY A 385 17.19 -6.24 -6.40
C GLY A 385 16.60 -5.54 -5.17
N GLY A 386 16.99 -4.30 -4.86
CA GLY A 386 16.50 -3.54 -3.72
C GLY A 386 15.22 -2.74 -4.00
N ALA A 387 15.00 -2.33 -5.25
CA ALA A 387 13.79 -1.65 -5.71
C ALA A 387 13.26 -2.34 -6.95
N ALA A 388 11.95 -2.36 -7.17
CA ALA A 388 11.38 -3.01 -8.33
C ALA A 388 10.18 -2.25 -8.90
N PHE A 389 10.07 -2.27 -10.23
CA PHE A 389 8.90 -1.80 -10.96
C PHE A 389 8.62 -2.80 -12.08
N GLN A 390 7.73 -3.76 -11.84
CA GLN A 390 7.61 -4.97 -12.65
C GLN A 390 6.16 -5.32 -12.98
N ASN A 391 5.94 -5.89 -14.15
CA ASN A 391 4.63 -6.33 -14.65
C ASN A 391 3.58 -5.23 -14.68
N ASN A 392 3.98 -3.97 -14.82
CA ASN A 392 3.07 -2.85 -14.82
C ASN A 392 2.64 -2.48 -16.25
N VAL A 393 1.50 -1.81 -16.36
CA VAL A 393 1.09 -1.07 -17.56
C VAL A 393 1.41 0.39 -17.35
N ILE A 394 2.18 0.97 -18.25
CA ILE A 394 2.45 2.42 -18.29
C ILE A 394 1.81 2.95 -19.56
N ALA A 395 0.68 3.61 -19.40
CA ALA A 395 -0.10 4.12 -20.51
C ALA A 395 -0.10 5.65 -20.51
N MET A 396 0.58 6.25 -21.51
CA MET A 396 0.72 7.70 -21.61
C MET A 396 0.90 8.13 -23.05
N ASP A 397 0.44 9.33 -23.37
CA ASP A 397 0.73 9.92 -24.67
C ASP A 397 2.16 10.50 -24.68
N TYR A 398 3.07 9.77 -25.31
CA TYR A 398 4.49 10.17 -25.39
C TYR A 398 4.76 11.42 -26.20
N THR A 399 3.78 11.96 -26.93
CA THR A 399 3.92 13.26 -27.60
C THR A 399 4.16 14.38 -26.61
N PHE A 400 3.73 14.20 -25.37
CA PHE A 400 3.92 15.14 -24.25
C PHE A 400 5.17 14.84 -23.41
N SER A 401 5.83 13.71 -23.57
CA SER A 401 6.93 13.28 -22.70
C SER A 401 8.30 13.90 -23.00
N SER A 402 8.50 14.49 -24.18
CA SER A 402 9.82 15.00 -24.60
C SER A 402 10.04 16.49 -24.32
N THR A 403 8.97 17.25 -24.14
CA THR A 403 9.06 18.69 -23.80
C THR A 403 7.87 19.03 -22.92
N ILE A 404 8.09 19.09 -21.62
CA ILE A 404 7.05 19.51 -20.70
C ILE A 404 6.88 21.03 -20.84
N THR A 405 5.92 21.44 -21.63
CA THR A 405 5.40 22.81 -21.61
C THR A 405 4.03 22.75 -20.95
N ASN A 406 3.85 23.51 -19.89
CA ASN A 406 2.51 23.68 -19.31
C ASN A 406 1.59 24.48 -20.24
N ALA A 407 0.30 24.57 -19.91
CA ALA A 407 -0.70 25.32 -20.66
C ALA A 407 -0.34 26.83 -20.85
N THR A 408 0.61 27.37 -20.08
CA THR A 408 1.12 28.72 -20.19
C THR A 408 2.40 28.83 -21.01
N GLY A 409 2.91 27.71 -21.57
CA GLY A 409 4.13 27.69 -22.39
C GLY A 409 5.44 27.76 -21.61
N LEU A 410 5.42 27.62 -20.29
CA LEU A 410 6.63 27.53 -19.47
C LEU A 410 7.28 26.16 -19.69
N ALA A 411 8.52 26.16 -20.19
CA ALA A 411 9.34 24.95 -20.25
C ALA A 411 9.68 24.51 -18.82
N LEU A 412 9.17 23.36 -18.41
CA LEU A 412 9.58 22.72 -17.16
C LEU A 412 10.98 22.13 -17.36
N ALA A 413 11.85 22.24 -16.35
CA ALA A 413 13.20 21.73 -16.41
C ALA A 413 13.23 20.26 -16.85
N ALA A 414 14.16 19.91 -17.72
CA ALA A 414 14.35 18.51 -18.13
C ALA A 414 14.70 17.68 -16.90
N GLU A 415 13.88 16.68 -16.60
CA GLU A 415 14.16 15.76 -15.53
C GLU A 415 15.26 14.80 -15.93
N ASN A 416 16.22 14.60 -15.04
CA ASN A 416 17.21 13.55 -15.20
C ASN A 416 16.55 12.20 -14.88
N VAL A 417 16.29 11.41 -15.91
CA VAL A 417 15.64 10.10 -15.75
C VAL A 417 16.61 8.98 -15.39
N ASN A 418 17.91 9.28 -15.25
CA ASN A 418 18.94 8.37 -14.68
C ASN A 418 18.86 6.89 -15.16
N GLY A 419 18.55 6.65 -16.43
CA GLY A 419 18.41 5.29 -16.97
C GLY A 419 17.01 4.67 -16.78
N THR A 420 16.06 5.37 -16.18
CA THR A 420 14.67 4.90 -16.02
C THR A 420 14.05 4.37 -17.34
N PRO A 421 14.21 5.02 -18.51
CA PRO A 421 13.65 4.49 -19.76
C PRO A 421 14.20 3.10 -20.11
N ALA A 422 15.48 2.86 -19.91
CA ALA A 422 16.09 1.55 -20.16
C ALA A 422 15.58 0.49 -19.19
N TYR A 423 15.35 0.87 -17.93
CA TYR A 423 14.75 -0.01 -16.93
C TYR A 423 13.30 -0.36 -17.29
N LEU A 424 12.48 0.61 -17.67
CA LEU A 424 11.08 0.40 -18.04
C LEU A 424 10.92 -0.51 -19.25
N THR A 425 11.75 -0.33 -20.25
CA THR A 425 11.67 -1.08 -21.52
C THR A 425 12.45 -2.39 -21.50
N ASN A 426 13.13 -2.72 -20.40
CA ASN A 426 13.81 -4.01 -20.25
C ASN A 426 12.75 -5.13 -20.20
N PRO A 427 12.77 -6.08 -21.17
CA PRO A 427 11.81 -7.17 -21.21
C PRO A 427 11.79 -8.02 -19.92
N ALA A 428 12.92 -8.07 -19.21
CA ALA A 428 13.04 -8.80 -17.96
C ALA A 428 12.16 -8.21 -16.82
N ASN A 429 11.70 -6.97 -16.95
CA ASN A 429 10.81 -6.34 -15.96
C ASN A 429 9.32 -6.52 -16.29
N GLY A 430 8.97 -7.12 -17.44
CA GLY A 430 7.59 -7.44 -17.81
C GLY A 430 6.64 -6.24 -17.98
N ASN A 431 7.17 -5.01 -18.01
CA ASN A 431 6.33 -3.82 -18.13
C ASN A 431 5.80 -3.64 -19.56
N ASN A 432 4.53 -3.28 -19.69
CA ASN A 432 3.92 -2.88 -20.94
C ASN A 432 3.86 -1.35 -21.02
N VAL A 433 4.57 -0.79 -21.99
CA VAL A 433 4.55 0.66 -22.24
C VAL A 433 3.65 0.92 -23.45
N ILE A 434 2.59 1.73 -23.24
CA ILE A 434 1.52 1.92 -24.22
C ILE A 434 1.38 3.42 -24.52
N SER A 435 1.29 3.77 -25.81
CA SER A 435 1.12 5.15 -26.28
C SER A 435 -0.36 5.58 -26.42
N THR A 436 -1.29 4.66 -26.21
CA THR A 436 -2.75 4.91 -26.36
C THR A 436 -3.45 4.68 -25.02
N PRO A 437 -3.39 5.64 -24.08
CA PRO A 437 -3.88 5.41 -22.73
C PRO A 437 -5.41 5.40 -22.60
N CYS A 438 -6.13 5.89 -23.60
CA CYS A 438 -7.56 6.17 -23.45
C CYS A 438 -8.44 4.91 -23.42
N ASP A 439 -7.96 3.79 -23.91
CA ASP A 439 -8.70 2.52 -24.01
C ASP A 439 -8.31 1.46 -22.97
N VAL A 440 -7.40 1.80 -22.07
CA VAL A 440 -6.89 0.86 -21.04
C VAL A 440 -7.97 0.49 -20.03
N LEU A 441 -8.82 1.44 -19.65
CA LEU A 441 -9.92 1.26 -18.71
C LEU A 441 -11.27 1.49 -19.37
N VAL A 442 -12.34 0.94 -18.78
CA VAL A 442 -13.70 0.99 -19.36
C VAL A 442 -14.23 2.43 -19.43
N ASN A 443 -14.19 3.19 -18.34
CA ASN A 443 -14.65 4.59 -18.27
C ASN A 443 -14.00 5.33 -17.09
N ALA A 444 -12.72 5.59 -17.17
CA ALA A 444 -11.97 6.27 -16.12
C ALA A 444 -12.17 7.80 -16.09
N TRP A 445 -12.86 8.36 -17.09
CA TRP A 445 -12.89 9.80 -17.33
C TRP A 445 -14.05 10.52 -16.67
N SER A 446 -15.04 9.78 -16.18
CA SER A 446 -16.19 10.32 -15.45
C SER A 446 -15.90 10.46 -13.96
N PHE A 447 -16.12 11.65 -13.40
CA PHE A 447 -16.07 11.85 -11.95
C PHE A 447 -17.39 11.53 -11.24
N THR A 448 -18.46 11.26 -11.98
CA THR A 448 -19.79 11.01 -11.38
C THR A 448 -20.23 9.55 -11.52
N ASN A 449 -19.73 8.86 -12.53
CA ASN A 449 -20.03 7.45 -12.78
C ASN A 449 -18.81 6.76 -13.41
N PRO A 450 -17.71 6.64 -12.68
CA PRO A 450 -16.50 6.02 -13.19
C PRO A 450 -16.63 4.51 -13.27
N ASP A 451 -15.90 3.93 -14.23
CA ASP A 451 -15.63 2.50 -14.29
C ASP A 451 -14.13 2.30 -14.51
N TYR A 452 -13.43 1.95 -13.45
CA TYR A 452 -11.97 1.80 -13.41
C TYR A 452 -11.51 0.39 -13.75
N ARG A 453 -12.42 -0.51 -14.14
CA ARG A 453 -12.05 -1.87 -14.55
C ARG A 453 -11.22 -1.84 -15.83
N PRO A 454 -10.26 -2.75 -15.97
CA PRO A 454 -9.55 -2.92 -17.22
C PRO A 454 -10.51 -3.19 -18.37
N ASN A 455 -10.28 -2.51 -19.49
CA ASN A 455 -11.03 -2.78 -20.72
C ASN A 455 -10.53 -4.10 -21.31
N SER A 456 -11.39 -5.10 -21.43
CA SER A 456 -11.05 -6.42 -21.95
C SER A 456 -10.60 -6.42 -23.42
N ALA A 457 -10.96 -5.38 -24.17
CA ALA A 457 -10.47 -5.13 -25.51
C ALA A 457 -9.22 -4.25 -25.55
N GLY A 458 -8.85 -3.66 -24.40
CA GLY A 458 -7.72 -2.76 -24.24
C GLY A 458 -6.41 -3.49 -24.08
N SER A 459 -5.34 -2.80 -24.41
CA SER A 459 -4.01 -3.36 -24.44
C SER A 459 -3.42 -3.57 -23.04
N GLY A 460 -3.08 -4.80 -22.68
CA GLY A 460 -2.14 -5.13 -21.63
C GLY A 460 -2.64 -5.13 -20.19
N ALA A 461 -3.95 -5.07 -19.93
CA ALA A 461 -4.49 -5.18 -18.58
C ALA A 461 -4.49 -6.62 -18.03
N ALA A 462 -4.64 -7.62 -18.91
CA ALA A 462 -4.54 -9.02 -18.53
C ALA A 462 -3.08 -9.52 -18.55
N LEU A 463 -2.73 -10.37 -17.60
CA LEU A 463 -1.52 -11.17 -17.66
C LEU A 463 -1.79 -12.36 -18.60
N SER A 464 -0.75 -12.80 -19.34
CA SER A 464 -0.86 -13.93 -20.27
C SER A 464 0.08 -15.05 -19.85
N GLY A 465 -0.43 -16.30 -19.87
CA GLY A 465 0.36 -17.50 -19.58
C GLY A 465 0.42 -17.87 -18.10
N GLY A 466 1.09 -18.98 -17.78
CA GLY A 466 1.50 -19.31 -16.42
C GLY A 466 2.55 -18.30 -15.96
N ASP A 467 2.47 -17.88 -14.72
CA ASP A 467 3.32 -16.81 -14.20
C ASP A 467 3.57 -17.03 -12.71
N LEU A 468 4.81 -17.34 -12.36
CA LEU A 468 5.23 -17.60 -10.99
C LEU A 468 5.87 -16.36 -10.39
N THR A 469 5.32 -15.85 -9.32
CA THR A 469 5.90 -14.73 -8.57
C THR A 469 6.17 -15.12 -7.12
N PRO A 470 7.36 -14.85 -6.58
CA PRO A 470 7.63 -15.09 -5.18
C PRO A 470 7.17 -13.94 -4.30
N GLY A 471 6.82 -14.26 -3.05
CA GLY A 471 6.59 -13.31 -1.97
C GLY A 471 7.44 -13.65 -0.74
N ILE A 472 7.73 -12.68 0.09
CA ILE A 472 8.50 -12.84 1.32
C ILE A 472 7.70 -12.33 2.50
N GLN A 473 7.49 -13.20 3.50
CA GLN A 473 6.98 -12.80 4.81
C GLN A 473 8.07 -13.07 5.84
N ILE A 474 8.50 -12.08 6.57
CA ILE A 474 9.53 -12.22 7.60
C ILE A 474 9.04 -11.64 8.93
N GLN A 475 9.22 -12.40 10.00
CA GLN A 475 8.79 -12.02 11.35
C GLN A 475 9.42 -10.70 11.82
N THR A 476 10.65 -10.43 11.45
CA THR A 476 11.34 -9.16 11.68
C THR A 476 12.41 -8.94 10.63
N ALA A 477 12.52 -7.72 10.15
CA ALA A 477 13.63 -7.28 9.29
C ALA A 477 14.78 -6.67 10.09
N LEU A 478 14.59 -6.46 11.42
CA LEU A 478 15.60 -5.91 12.31
C LEU A 478 15.97 -6.93 13.40
N PHE A 479 17.25 -7.31 13.47
CA PHE A 479 17.73 -8.43 14.27
C PHE A 479 18.67 -8.00 15.41
N ALA A 480 18.35 -8.41 16.63
CA ALA A 480 19.30 -8.44 17.75
C ALA A 480 20.37 -9.51 17.55
N ALA A 481 21.47 -9.41 18.28
CA ALA A 481 22.52 -10.43 18.24
C ALA A 481 21.96 -11.82 18.58
N ASN A 482 22.26 -12.82 17.74
CA ASN A 482 21.82 -14.21 17.90
C ASN A 482 20.29 -14.42 17.82
N GLN A 483 19.52 -13.42 17.40
CA GLN A 483 18.06 -13.54 17.22
C GLN A 483 17.72 -14.46 16.06
N THR A 484 16.69 -15.27 16.26
CA THR A 484 16.06 -16.11 15.21
C THR A 484 14.67 -15.56 14.92
N ALA A 485 14.29 -15.56 13.66
CA ALA A 485 12.96 -15.17 13.19
C ALA A 485 12.42 -16.21 12.18
N GLU A 486 11.11 -16.29 12.05
CA GLU A 486 10.49 -17.08 10.99
C GLU A 486 10.49 -16.31 9.69
N LEU A 487 10.66 -17.04 8.60
CA LEU A 487 10.65 -16.57 7.22
C LEU A 487 9.76 -17.51 6.41
N LEU A 488 8.75 -16.98 5.75
CA LEU A 488 7.97 -17.70 4.75
C LEU A 488 8.32 -17.15 3.36
N VAL A 489 8.40 -18.05 2.40
CA VAL A 489 8.55 -17.75 0.98
C VAL A 489 7.35 -18.32 0.28
N ASP A 490 6.53 -17.42 -0.24
CA ASP A 490 5.34 -17.74 -1.00
C ASP A 490 5.70 -17.79 -2.49
N ILE A 491 5.20 -18.77 -3.20
CA ILE A 491 5.30 -18.88 -4.65
C ILE A 491 3.89 -18.91 -5.19
N PHE A 492 3.50 -17.83 -5.86
CA PHE A 492 2.18 -17.65 -6.45
C PHE A 492 2.20 -18.07 -7.90
N GLU A 493 1.20 -18.81 -8.35
CA GLU A 493 0.88 -18.99 -9.77
C GLU A 493 -0.18 -17.96 -10.16
N ILE A 494 0.25 -16.87 -10.78
CA ILE A 494 -0.63 -15.75 -11.15
C ILE A 494 -1.05 -15.79 -12.63
N GLY A 495 -0.61 -16.78 -13.37
CA GLY A 495 -0.97 -16.98 -14.76
C GLY A 495 -2.27 -17.73 -14.98
N VAL A 496 -2.59 -17.98 -16.24
CA VAL A 496 -3.85 -18.63 -16.67
C VAL A 496 -3.78 -20.16 -16.69
N GLY A 497 -2.77 -20.77 -16.09
CA GLY A 497 -2.59 -22.22 -16.02
C GLY A 497 -1.85 -22.63 -14.76
N ASN A 498 -1.89 -23.93 -14.44
CA ASN A 498 -1.06 -24.48 -13.37
C ASN A 498 0.43 -24.43 -13.74
N SER A 499 1.32 -24.30 -12.77
CA SER A 499 2.74 -24.51 -13.00
C SER A 499 2.97 -25.92 -13.55
N ASN A 500 3.83 -26.06 -14.54
CA ASN A 500 4.12 -27.34 -15.19
C ASN A 500 5.62 -27.60 -15.20
N GLY A 501 6.01 -28.78 -14.74
CA GLY A 501 7.41 -29.15 -14.57
C GLY A 501 7.98 -28.72 -13.23
N THR A 502 9.29 -28.80 -13.11
CA THR A 502 10.00 -28.51 -11.86
C THR A 502 10.08 -27.02 -11.61
N VAL A 503 9.63 -26.59 -10.43
CA VAL A 503 9.81 -25.23 -9.92
C VAL A 503 11.05 -25.20 -9.02
N THR A 504 11.90 -24.21 -9.20
CA THR A 504 13.11 -23.99 -8.40
C THR A 504 13.06 -22.61 -7.75
N VAL A 505 13.21 -22.58 -6.43
CA VAL A 505 13.31 -21.35 -5.64
C VAL A 505 14.74 -21.22 -5.12
N THR A 506 15.38 -20.10 -5.41
CA THR A 506 16.75 -19.80 -4.99
C THR A 506 16.71 -18.69 -3.93
N ILE A 507 17.25 -19.00 -2.77
CA ILE A 507 17.22 -18.11 -1.60
C ILE A 507 18.66 -17.87 -1.15
N PRO A 508 19.22 -16.66 -1.30
CA PRO A 508 20.56 -16.38 -0.79
C PRO A 508 20.59 -16.48 0.73
N VAL A 509 21.66 -17.00 1.27
CA VAL A 509 21.95 -16.90 2.70
C VAL A 509 22.63 -15.54 2.92
N PRO A 510 21.93 -14.55 3.51
CA PRO A 510 22.49 -13.20 3.63
C PRO A 510 23.76 -13.20 4.48
N SER A 511 24.72 -12.35 4.14
CA SER A 511 25.97 -12.23 4.90
C SER A 511 25.68 -11.89 6.37
N GLY A 512 26.28 -12.64 7.29
CA GLY A 512 26.02 -12.48 8.72
C GLY A 512 24.80 -13.20 9.27
N PHE A 513 24.08 -13.96 8.42
CA PHE A 513 22.92 -14.75 8.82
C PHE A 513 23.09 -16.23 8.50
N THR A 514 22.22 -17.05 9.08
CA THR A 514 22.03 -18.46 8.74
C THR A 514 20.57 -18.71 8.44
N LEU A 515 20.31 -19.54 7.44
CA LEU A 515 18.98 -20.06 7.07
C LEU A 515 18.87 -21.53 7.44
N ALA A 516 17.74 -21.94 7.99
CA ALA A 516 17.43 -23.34 8.26
C ALA A 516 15.99 -23.65 7.83
N VAL A 517 15.77 -24.89 7.43
CA VAL A 517 14.44 -25.43 7.14
C VAL A 517 13.95 -26.13 8.40
N PRO A 518 12.70 -25.90 8.85
CA PRO A 518 12.12 -26.63 9.98
C PRO A 518 12.28 -28.13 9.81
N SER A 519 12.65 -28.84 10.89
CA SER A 519 12.97 -30.28 10.93
C SER A 519 14.23 -30.73 10.18
N ILE A 520 14.98 -29.83 9.54
CA ILE A 520 16.30 -30.15 8.96
C ILE A 520 17.35 -29.38 9.77
N ALA A 521 18.10 -30.07 10.60
CA ALA A 521 19.07 -29.47 11.51
C ALA A 521 20.25 -28.78 10.77
N THR A 522 20.62 -29.31 9.60
CA THR A 522 21.70 -28.75 8.77
C THR A 522 21.38 -28.98 7.30
N LEU A 523 21.31 -27.91 6.52
CA LEU A 523 21.22 -28.00 5.06
C LEU A 523 22.58 -28.43 4.50
N THR A 524 22.58 -29.42 3.63
CA THR A 524 23.77 -29.91 2.92
C THR A 524 23.63 -29.66 1.41
N SER A 525 24.72 -29.85 0.67
CA SER A 525 24.68 -29.79 -0.81
C SER A 525 23.82 -30.89 -1.44
N THR A 526 23.51 -31.95 -0.70
CA THR A 526 22.65 -33.04 -1.17
C THR A 526 21.19 -32.68 -0.91
N PRO A 527 20.28 -32.83 -1.88
CA PRO A 527 18.87 -32.57 -1.70
C PRO A 527 18.27 -33.38 -0.55
N THR A 528 17.50 -32.73 0.30
CA THR A 528 16.80 -33.31 1.45
C THR A 528 15.35 -32.85 1.45
N SER A 529 14.40 -33.78 1.59
CA SER A 529 12.98 -33.45 1.66
C SER A 529 12.65 -32.72 2.94
N GLY A 530 11.88 -31.62 2.81
CA GLY A 530 11.28 -30.93 3.95
C GLY A 530 10.06 -31.66 4.50
N THR A 531 9.48 -31.11 5.57
CA THR A 531 8.21 -31.55 6.15
C THR A 531 7.23 -30.39 6.17
N ASN A 532 5.94 -30.70 5.94
CA ASN A 532 4.87 -29.72 6.08
C ASN A 532 4.71 -29.32 7.55
N GLY A 533 4.26 -28.12 7.78
CA GLY A 533 4.03 -27.59 9.12
C GLY A 533 3.21 -26.30 9.08
N THR A 534 3.19 -25.62 10.20
CA THR A 534 2.55 -24.31 10.32
C THR A 534 3.51 -23.37 11.02
N SER A 535 3.67 -22.16 10.48
CA SER A 535 4.43 -21.09 11.13
C SER A 535 3.78 -20.74 12.45
N ALA A 536 4.56 -20.69 13.51
CA ALA A 536 4.08 -20.31 14.83
C ALA A 536 3.72 -18.81 14.91
N PHE A 537 4.49 -17.99 14.20
CA PHE A 537 4.28 -16.53 14.19
C PHE A 537 3.15 -16.11 13.24
N PHE A 538 3.19 -16.59 11.98
CA PHE A 538 2.21 -16.19 10.97
C PHE A 538 0.92 -16.99 11.01
N ALA A 539 0.86 -18.11 11.77
CA ALA A 539 -0.22 -19.08 11.77
C ALA A 539 -0.57 -19.63 10.36
N THR A 540 0.40 -19.59 9.44
CA THR A 540 0.25 -19.98 8.03
C THR A 540 0.83 -21.36 7.81
N PRO A 541 0.09 -22.30 7.17
CA PRO A 541 0.63 -23.59 6.76
C PRO A 541 1.73 -23.42 5.71
N TYR A 542 2.78 -24.25 5.77
CA TYR A 542 3.80 -24.32 4.74
C TYR A 542 3.95 -25.74 4.19
N ASN A 543 4.33 -25.83 2.92
CA ASN A 543 4.33 -27.05 2.10
C ASN A 543 5.72 -27.65 1.91
N ASN A 544 6.63 -27.54 2.89
CA ASN A 544 8.01 -28.03 2.76
C ASN A 544 8.11 -29.51 2.34
N GLY A 545 7.10 -30.32 2.66
CA GLY A 545 7.01 -31.73 2.26
C GLY A 545 6.95 -31.94 0.75
N ASP A 546 6.54 -30.95 -0.01
CA ASP A 546 6.45 -31.01 -1.48
C ASP A 546 7.77 -30.61 -2.17
N TRP A 547 8.79 -30.25 -1.40
CA TRP A 547 10.04 -29.70 -1.87
C TRP A 547 11.26 -30.48 -1.38
N ASN A 548 12.32 -30.45 -2.18
CA ASN A 548 13.66 -30.87 -1.80
C ASN A 548 14.53 -29.65 -1.59
N PHE A 549 15.35 -29.64 -0.56
CA PHE A 549 16.22 -28.55 -0.19
C PHE A 549 17.69 -28.95 -0.30
N SER A 550 18.54 -28.03 -0.78
CA SER A 550 19.99 -28.18 -0.78
C SER A 550 20.67 -26.83 -0.58
N LEU A 551 21.93 -26.85 -0.19
CA LEU A 551 22.77 -25.65 -0.03
C LEU A 551 23.90 -25.70 -1.05
N SER A 552 23.99 -24.68 -1.91
CA SER A 552 25.03 -24.59 -2.92
C SER A 552 25.45 -23.14 -3.16
N GLY A 553 26.73 -22.85 -3.16
CA GLY A 553 27.28 -21.52 -3.46
C GLY A 553 26.78 -20.38 -2.56
N GLY A 554 26.35 -20.68 -1.33
CA GLY A 554 25.76 -19.68 -0.41
C GLY A 554 24.26 -19.45 -0.63
N PHE A 555 23.61 -20.32 -1.43
CA PHE A 555 22.16 -20.29 -1.66
C PHE A 555 21.49 -21.55 -1.12
N VAL A 556 20.35 -21.37 -0.48
CA VAL A 556 19.39 -22.46 -0.28
C VAL A 556 18.58 -22.60 -1.58
N ILE A 557 18.60 -23.79 -2.13
CA ILE A 557 17.85 -24.13 -3.34
C ILE A 557 16.73 -25.07 -2.94
N ALA A 558 15.49 -24.64 -3.15
CA ALA A 558 14.31 -25.46 -3.00
C ALA A 558 13.79 -25.87 -4.38
N THR A 559 13.60 -27.17 -4.59
CA THR A 559 13.14 -27.72 -5.87
C THR A 559 11.89 -28.54 -5.65
N SER A 560 10.81 -28.25 -6.36
CA SER A 560 9.57 -29.01 -6.26
C SER A 560 9.78 -30.48 -6.62
N LYS A 561 9.13 -31.39 -5.92
CA LYS A 561 9.16 -32.82 -6.23
C LYS A 561 8.41 -33.12 -7.53
N ALA A 562 8.73 -34.24 -8.15
CA ALA A 562 8.02 -34.69 -9.34
C ALA A 562 6.52 -34.84 -9.07
N GLY A 563 5.68 -34.29 -9.94
CA GLY A 563 4.23 -34.31 -9.84
C GLY A 563 3.63 -33.21 -8.93
N VAL A 564 4.46 -32.41 -8.28
CA VAL A 564 3.99 -31.20 -7.57
C VAL A 564 3.82 -30.06 -8.58
N SER A 565 2.63 -29.47 -8.60
CA SER A 565 2.33 -28.25 -9.36
C SER A 565 1.68 -27.23 -8.45
N ILE A 566 1.93 -25.97 -8.72
CA ILE A 566 1.19 -24.87 -8.07
C ILE A 566 -0.05 -24.63 -8.93
N PRO A 567 -1.26 -24.78 -8.36
CA PRO A 567 -2.49 -24.60 -9.12
C PRO A 567 -2.61 -23.18 -9.69
N GLN A 568 -3.31 -23.04 -10.79
CA GLN A 568 -3.69 -21.74 -11.31
C GLN A 568 -4.30 -20.88 -10.20
N PHE A 569 -3.78 -19.66 -10.02
CA PHE A 569 -4.12 -18.74 -8.91
C PHE A 569 -3.91 -19.33 -7.52
N GLY A 570 -3.09 -20.35 -7.45
CA GLY A 570 -2.74 -21.01 -6.21
C GLY A 570 -1.41 -20.53 -5.63
N LEU A 571 -1.07 -21.10 -4.51
CA LEU A 571 0.06 -20.72 -3.69
C LEU A 571 0.75 -21.98 -3.19
N SER A 572 2.09 -21.97 -3.17
CA SER A 572 2.90 -22.88 -2.38
C SER A 572 3.79 -22.06 -1.43
N THR A 573 3.70 -22.32 -0.14
CA THR A 573 4.48 -21.62 0.87
C THR A 573 5.60 -22.50 1.39
N LEU A 574 6.82 -21.96 1.43
CA LEU A 574 8.00 -22.58 2.04
C LEU A 574 8.29 -21.93 3.39
N GLY A 575 8.47 -22.73 4.44
CA GLY A 575 8.81 -22.26 5.77
C GLY A 575 10.30 -22.37 6.07
N PHE A 576 10.89 -21.32 6.62
CA PHE A 576 12.28 -21.23 7.03
C PHE A 576 12.40 -20.54 8.39
N THR A 577 13.58 -20.72 9.02
CA THR A 577 14.05 -19.83 10.07
C THR A 577 15.30 -19.12 9.61
N ILE A 578 15.38 -17.82 9.88
CA ILE A 578 16.56 -16.99 9.63
C ILE A 578 17.12 -16.49 10.96
N LYS A 579 18.42 -16.58 11.14
CA LYS A 579 19.08 -16.22 12.39
C LYS A 579 20.28 -15.30 12.13
N ARG A 580 20.37 -14.19 12.84
CA ARG A 580 21.57 -13.37 12.87
C ARG A 580 22.68 -14.10 13.63
N ASN A 581 23.86 -14.24 13.04
CA ASN A 581 25.02 -14.82 13.68
C ASN A 581 25.56 -13.91 14.79
N LEU A 582 26.01 -14.49 15.89
CA LEU A 582 26.48 -13.74 17.04
C LEU A 582 27.64 -12.77 16.71
N ALA A 583 28.50 -13.16 15.78
CA ALA A 583 29.65 -12.36 15.36
C ALA A 583 29.30 -11.23 14.35
N THR A 584 28.07 -11.15 13.89
CA THR A 584 27.66 -10.11 12.93
C THR A 584 27.56 -8.77 13.65
N PRO A 585 28.28 -7.71 13.21
CA PRO A 585 28.21 -6.41 13.85
C PRO A 585 26.79 -5.80 13.82
N ALA A 586 26.48 -4.96 14.79
CA ALA A 586 25.32 -4.07 14.73
C ALA A 586 25.51 -3.06 13.58
N GLY A 587 24.40 -2.65 12.95
CA GLY A 587 24.42 -1.79 11.76
C GLY A 587 24.77 -2.53 10.45
N THR A 588 24.87 -3.87 10.47
CA THR A 588 25.03 -4.65 9.24
C THR A 588 23.71 -4.71 8.48
N ASN A 589 23.76 -4.37 7.20
CA ASN A 589 22.63 -4.50 6.26
C ASN A 589 22.88 -5.63 5.29
N ALA A 590 21.84 -6.36 4.96
CA ALA A 590 21.87 -7.43 3.97
C ALA A 590 20.53 -7.51 3.23
N ASN A 591 20.57 -7.82 1.93
CA ASN A 591 19.38 -8.04 1.14
C ASN A 591 19.11 -9.53 1.01
N LEU A 592 17.85 -9.91 1.16
CA LEU A 592 17.31 -11.23 0.91
C LEU A 592 16.56 -11.18 -0.42
N VAL A 593 17.24 -11.53 -1.52
CA VAL A 593 16.64 -11.53 -2.88
C VAL A 593 16.32 -12.97 -3.26
N ILE A 594 15.04 -13.32 -3.25
CA ILE A 594 14.56 -14.65 -3.58
C ILE A 594 14.14 -14.67 -5.05
N THR A 595 14.53 -15.72 -5.77
CA THR A 595 14.13 -15.90 -7.15
C THR A 595 13.43 -17.25 -7.34
N VAL A 596 12.44 -17.29 -8.21
CA VAL A 596 11.78 -18.50 -8.67
C VAL A 596 12.07 -18.74 -10.15
N SER A 597 12.12 -19.98 -10.59
CA SER A 597 12.32 -20.35 -11.98
C SER A 597 11.74 -21.73 -12.29
N GLY A 598 11.49 -22.02 -13.55
CA GLY A 598 10.87 -23.27 -14.00
C GLY A 598 9.36 -23.22 -13.97
N GLY A 599 8.69 -24.37 -13.85
CA GLY A 599 7.23 -24.43 -13.79
C GLY A 599 6.50 -24.03 -15.09
N SER A 600 7.21 -23.94 -16.22
CA SER A 600 6.71 -23.38 -17.49
C SER A 600 6.29 -21.91 -17.39
N ASP A 601 6.96 -21.19 -16.52
CA ASP A 601 6.78 -19.78 -16.32
C ASP A 601 7.03 -18.98 -17.62
N SER A 602 6.07 -18.16 -17.99
CA SER A 602 6.07 -17.37 -19.21
C SER A 602 6.61 -15.95 -19.01
N THR A 603 6.77 -15.51 -17.76
CA THR A 603 7.18 -14.14 -17.42
C THR A 603 8.32 -14.12 -16.39
N PRO A 604 9.55 -14.54 -16.76
CA PRO A 604 10.67 -14.60 -15.81
C PRO A 604 11.03 -13.27 -15.14
N ALA A 605 10.43 -12.18 -15.59
CA ALA A 605 10.71 -10.83 -15.08
C ALA A 605 10.18 -10.56 -13.67
N ASN A 606 9.08 -11.22 -13.26
CA ASN A 606 8.47 -11.08 -11.94
C ASN A 606 8.94 -12.14 -10.93
N ASN A 607 9.93 -12.92 -11.30
CA ASN A 607 10.41 -14.08 -10.57
C ASN A 607 11.30 -13.75 -9.38
N SER A 608 11.32 -12.52 -8.92
CA SER A 608 12.11 -12.13 -7.75
C SER A 608 11.30 -11.35 -6.72
N ALA A 609 11.55 -11.65 -5.48
CA ALA A 609 11.11 -10.83 -4.35
C ALA A 609 12.30 -10.50 -3.47
N ASN A 610 12.24 -9.36 -2.81
CA ASN A 610 13.33 -8.90 -2.00
C ASN A 610 12.85 -8.36 -0.65
N ASN A 611 13.71 -8.46 0.36
CA ASN A 611 13.53 -7.83 1.66
C ASN A 611 14.88 -7.40 2.23
N SER A 612 14.94 -6.22 2.81
CA SER A 612 16.15 -5.72 3.46
C SER A 612 16.19 -6.15 4.92
N LEU A 613 17.34 -6.64 5.36
CA LEU A 613 17.61 -7.06 6.74
C LEU A 613 18.61 -6.12 7.37
N SER A 614 18.37 -5.74 8.61
CA SER A 614 19.27 -4.88 9.39
C SER A 614 19.56 -5.49 10.76
N THR A 615 20.67 -5.08 11.38
CA THR A 615 21.08 -5.57 12.70
C THR A 615 21.30 -4.39 13.66
N TYR A 616 20.92 -4.56 14.93
CA TYR A 616 21.12 -3.57 16.00
C TYR A 616 21.83 -4.15 17.20
#